data_29dfb1352c1466421145b78ad5143834
#
_entry.id   29dfb1352c1466421145b78ad5143834
#
_cell.length_a   1.000
_cell.length_b   1.000
_cell.length_c   1.000
_cell.angle_alpha   90.00
_cell.angle_beta   90.00
_cell.angle_gamma   90.00
#
_symmetry.space_group_name_H-M   'P 1'
#
loop_
_entity.id
_entity.type
_entity.pdbx_description
1 polymer ?
#
loop_
_entity_poly.entity_id
_entity_poly.type
_entity_poly.pdbx_seq_one_letter_code
_entity_poly.pdbx_strand_id
1 'polypeptide(L)'
;LEANYLMHSNRLDLAFDKFVQANNKKLISSSKLEAMNTNHSTFEKKLKKWQLELAPKDSNKLTKIFILAPPRSGKSQLETLLSKSQLVKPLSDAIKLQKNFERMTFDQLFVLDETRLCQQGFHAITTTNPHSIFKAMDIARQLPNAFFIFINRDKYDVASEIFRSDWITGHEFAYDPNNIFRLIELYKNASDTFIERLPNNSISISFEEILYQPNEALRQIEECISIQFGLKRLDFTKSKIPLRSVFQKHFHAKFSHLESFNGLIDQV
;
A
#
# COMPACT_ATOMS: atom_id res chain seq x y z
N LEU A 1 4.22 25.01 1.43
CA LEU A 1 3.18 25.99 1.05
C LEU A 1 3.48 26.64 -0.28
N GLU A 2 4.68 27.24 -0.50
CA GLU A 2 5.06 27.94 -1.72
C GLU A 2 4.99 27.03 -2.97
N ALA A 3 5.52 25.81 -2.89
CA ALA A 3 5.46 24.86 -4.01
C ALA A 3 4.02 24.53 -4.43
N ASN A 4 3.13 24.32 -3.47
CA ASN A 4 1.71 24.06 -3.76
C ASN A 4 1.02 25.28 -4.39
N TYR A 5 1.33 26.49 -3.93
CA TYR A 5 0.82 27.72 -4.54
C TYR A 5 1.27 27.85 -6.00
N LEU A 6 2.57 27.60 -6.27
CA LEU A 6 3.10 27.64 -7.64
C LEU A 6 2.47 26.57 -8.54
N MET A 7 2.19 25.38 -8.01
CA MET A 7 1.43 24.36 -8.75
C MET A 7 0.04 24.83 -9.14
N HIS A 8 -0.71 25.41 -8.21
CA HIS A 8 -2.06 25.93 -8.49
C HIS A 8 -2.03 27.11 -9.47
N SER A 9 -0.92 27.85 -9.50
CA SER A 9 -0.70 28.95 -10.43
C SER A 9 -0.12 28.52 -11.78
N ASN A 10 -0.07 27.21 -12.06
CA ASN A 10 0.49 26.58 -13.27
C ASN A 10 1.98 26.90 -13.54
N ARG A 11 2.73 27.27 -12.49
CA ARG A 11 4.19 27.54 -12.56
C ARG A 11 4.97 26.28 -12.15
N LEU A 12 4.87 25.24 -12.96
CA LEU A 12 5.24 23.87 -12.60
C LEU A 12 6.74 23.67 -12.39
N ASP A 13 7.61 24.30 -13.21
CA ASP A 13 9.07 24.22 -13.05
C ASP A 13 9.49 24.77 -11.70
N LEU A 14 9.00 25.95 -11.36
CA LEU A 14 9.31 26.59 -10.08
C LEU A 14 8.72 25.80 -8.90
N ALA A 15 7.52 25.26 -9.06
CA ALA A 15 6.92 24.38 -8.04
C ALA A 15 7.81 23.16 -7.79
N PHE A 16 8.29 22.53 -8.87
CA PHE A 16 9.14 21.35 -8.81
C PHE A 16 10.46 21.67 -8.07
N ASP A 17 11.14 22.76 -8.43
CA ASP A 17 12.38 23.17 -7.78
C ASP A 17 12.18 23.47 -6.28
N LYS A 18 11.03 24.03 -5.90
CA LYS A 18 10.68 24.24 -4.50
C LYS A 18 10.43 22.93 -3.73
N PHE A 19 9.80 21.93 -4.36
CA PHE A 19 9.68 20.59 -3.76
C PHE A 19 11.06 19.96 -3.57
N VAL A 20 11.93 20.01 -4.58
CA VAL A 20 13.33 19.51 -4.47
C VAL A 20 14.07 20.18 -3.33
N GLN A 21 14.05 21.52 -3.25
CA GLN A 21 14.70 22.27 -2.17
C GLN A 21 14.17 21.89 -0.78
N ALA A 22 12.84 21.75 -0.64
CA ALA A 22 12.20 21.38 0.63
C ALA A 22 12.60 19.97 1.04
N ASN A 23 12.56 19.02 0.12
CA ASN A 23 12.89 17.61 0.39
C ASN A 23 14.38 17.44 0.73
N ASN A 24 15.27 18.12 0.02
CA ASN A 24 16.72 18.10 0.34
C ASN A 24 16.99 18.60 1.78
N LYS A 25 16.31 19.66 2.23
CA LYS A 25 16.44 20.15 3.61
C LYS A 25 15.98 19.11 4.63
N LYS A 26 14.86 18.42 4.36
CA LYS A 26 14.33 17.36 5.22
C LYS A 26 15.26 16.13 5.23
N LEU A 27 15.81 15.76 4.08
CA LEU A 27 16.73 14.63 3.95
C LEU A 27 18.00 14.81 4.79
N ILE A 28 18.62 15.99 4.73
CA ILE A 28 19.85 16.31 5.50
C ILE A 28 19.60 16.21 7.02
N SER A 29 18.39 16.54 7.47
CA SER A 29 18.02 16.49 8.89
C SER A 29 17.57 15.11 9.37
N SER A 30 17.48 14.11 8.49
CA SER A 30 16.93 12.80 8.82
C SER A 30 18.03 11.81 9.23
N SER A 31 18.01 11.40 10.51
CA SER A 31 18.89 10.33 11.04
C SER A 31 18.32 8.91 10.88
N LYS A 32 17.11 8.77 10.35
CA LYS A 32 16.37 7.48 10.33
C LYS A 32 16.44 6.73 9.01
N LEU A 33 17.02 7.35 7.98
CA LEU A 33 17.07 6.77 6.63
C LEU A 33 17.86 5.45 6.58
N GLU A 34 19.00 5.36 7.30
CA GLU A 34 19.82 4.15 7.36
C GLU A 34 19.05 2.97 8.01
N ALA A 35 18.36 3.23 9.13
CA ALA A 35 17.56 2.20 9.79
C ALA A 35 16.44 1.69 8.88
N MET A 36 15.80 2.57 8.12
CA MET A 36 14.78 2.21 7.15
C MET A 36 15.34 1.36 6.02
N ASN A 37 16.48 1.74 5.43
CA ASN A 37 17.13 0.98 4.36
C ASN A 37 17.56 -0.41 4.84
N THR A 38 18.02 -0.53 6.08
CA THR A 38 18.33 -1.82 6.72
C THR A 38 17.09 -2.70 6.85
N ASN A 39 15.96 -2.13 7.26
CA ASN A 39 14.68 -2.85 7.36
C ASN A 39 14.21 -3.36 5.99
N HIS A 40 14.34 -2.54 4.94
CA HIS A 40 14.00 -2.92 3.56
C HIS A 40 14.85 -4.10 3.09
N SER A 41 16.19 -4.01 3.22
CA SER A 41 17.10 -5.10 2.84
C SER A 41 16.85 -6.39 3.63
N THR A 42 16.55 -6.27 4.91
CA THR A 42 16.22 -7.42 5.76
C THR A 42 14.92 -8.10 5.31
N PHE A 43 13.91 -7.32 4.96
CA PHE A 43 12.64 -7.84 4.44
C PHE A 43 12.84 -8.57 3.10
N GLU A 44 13.58 -7.97 2.15
CA GLU A 44 13.87 -8.59 0.85
C GLU A 44 14.61 -9.93 1.00
N LYS A 45 15.61 -9.99 1.91
CA LYS A 45 16.32 -11.26 2.21
C LYS A 45 15.39 -12.32 2.79
N LYS A 46 14.46 -11.93 3.68
CA LYS A 46 13.46 -12.83 4.23
C LYS A 46 12.49 -13.31 3.17
N LEU A 47 12.03 -12.40 2.28
CA LEU A 47 11.09 -12.70 1.21
C LEU A 47 11.67 -13.74 0.24
N LYS A 48 12.94 -13.59 -0.17
CA LYS A 48 13.64 -14.56 -1.04
C LYS A 48 13.74 -15.97 -0.41
N LYS A 49 13.90 -16.02 0.90
CA LYS A 49 14.06 -17.29 1.68
C LYS A 49 12.75 -17.84 2.26
N TRP A 50 11.64 -17.14 2.03
CA TRP A 50 10.38 -17.50 2.68
C TRP A 50 9.90 -18.88 2.23
N GLN A 51 9.75 -19.76 3.19
CA GLN A 51 9.07 -21.04 3.02
C GLN A 51 7.62 -20.88 3.42
N LEU A 52 6.73 -21.42 2.59
CA LEU A 52 5.30 -21.25 2.76
C LEU A 52 4.79 -22.09 3.93
N GLU A 53 4.37 -21.42 4.97
CA GLU A 53 3.55 -21.97 6.03
C GLU A 53 2.35 -21.05 6.21
N LEU A 54 1.14 -21.58 6.01
CA LEU A 54 -0.09 -20.85 6.23
C LEU A 54 -0.75 -21.27 7.54
N ALA A 55 -1.33 -20.31 8.24
CA ALA A 55 -2.27 -20.60 9.28
C ALA A 55 -3.47 -21.38 8.69
N PRO A 56 -3.98 -22.40 9.37
CA PRO A 56 -5.15 -23.13 8.89
C PRO A 56 -6.36 -22.20 8.80
N LYS A 57 -7.16 -22.39 7.74
CA LYS A 57 -8.43 -21.63 7.59
C LYS A 57 -9.39 -22.03 8.70
N ASP A 58 -10.09 -21.04 9.25
CA ASP A 58 -11.13 -21.20 10.26
C ASP A 58 -12.42 -20.52 9.78
N SER A 59 -13.43 -21.32 9.46
CA SER A 59 -14.72 -20.80 8.94
C SER A 59 -15.50 -19.95 9.94
N ASN A 60 -15.16 -20.02 11.23
CA ASN A 60 -15.80 -19.26 12.29
C ASN A 60 -15.14 -17.89 12.54
N LYS A 61 -14.06 -17.61 11.82
CA LYS A 61 -13.30 -16.35 11.96
C LYS A 61 -13.47 -15.45 10.76
N LEU A 62 -13.34 -14.14 11.00
CA LEU A 62 -13.40 -13.13 9.97
C LEU A 62 -12.27 -13.32 8.94
N THR A 63 -12.55 -12.97 7.69
CA THR A 63 -11.50 -12.75 6.69
C THR A 63 -10.78 -11.44 6.99
N LYS A 64 -9.45 -11.50 7.09
CA LYS A 64 -8.59 -10.35 7.41
C LYS A 64 -7.89 -9.88 6.14
N ILE A 65 -8.42 -8.82 5.55
CA ILE A 65 -7.96 -8.29 4.27
C ILE A 65 -6.89 -7.22 4.51
N PHE A 66 -5.66 -7.53 4.09
CA PHE A 66 -4.53 -6.61 4.12
C PHE A 66 -4.35 -5.96 2.75
N ILE A 67 -4.65 -4.65 2.66
CA ILE A 67 -4.47 -3.89 1.43
C ILE A 67 -3.06 -3.32 1.43
N LEU A 68 -2.20 -3.89 0.59
CA LEU A 68 -0.76 -3.63 0.55
C LEU A 68 -0.39 -2.86 -0.71
N ALA A 69 0.20 -1.71 -0.54
CA ALA A 69 0.75 -0.91 -1.63
C ALA A 69 1.63 0.20 -1.04
N PRO A 70 2.53 0.80 -1.82
CA PRO A 70 3.20 2.03 -1.43
C PRO A 70 2.18 3.11 -1.01
N PRO A 71 2.58 4.11 -0.24
CA PRO A 71 1.73 5.28 -0.03
C PRO A 71 1.27 5.88 -1.37
N ARG A 72 0.09 6.47 -1.41
CA ARG A 72 -0.50 7.11 -2.61
C ARG A 72 -0.87 6.16 -3.76
N SER A 73 -0.89 4.87 -3.55
CA SER A 73 -1.29 3.88 -4.58
C SER A 73 -2.78 3.56 -4.61
N GLY A 74 -3.62 4.19 -3.80
CA GLY A 74 -5.06 3.95 -3.85
C GLY A 74 -5.62 3.01 -2.78
N LYS A 75 -4.85 2.66 -1.74
CA LYS A 75 -5.31 1.78 -0.64
C LYS A 75 -6.61 2.26 0.00
N SER A 76 -6.67 3.54 0.37
CA SER A 76 -7.86 4.12 1.01
C SER A 76 -9.08 4.16 0.09
N GLN A 77 -8.87 4.31 -1.23
CA GLN A 77 -9.94 4.25 -2.22
C GLN A 77 -10.55 2.85 -2.26
N LEU A 78 -9.73 1.81 -2.32
CA LEU A 78 -10.21 0.43 -2.29
C LEU A 78 -10.89 0.11 -0.96
N GLU A 79 -10.29 0.49 0.17
CA GLU A 79 -10.93 0.29 1.49
C GLU A 79 -12.28 0.98 1.59
N THR A 80 -12.38 2.23 1.11
CA THR A 80 -13.65 2.97 1.03
C THR A 80 -14.67 2.25 0.15
N LEU A 81 -14.23 1.65 -0.95
CA LEU A 81 -15.08 0.87 -1.82
C LEU A 81 -15.61 -0.39 -1.12
N LEU A 82 -14.74 -1.16 -0.49
CA LEU A 82 -15.10 -2.37 0.27
C LEU A 82 -16.00 -2.04 1.47
N SER A 83 -15.77 -0.91 2.15
CA SER A 83 -16.55 -0.48 3.33
C SER A 83 -18.01 -0.08 3.01
N LYS A 84 -18.37 0.04 1.75
CA LYS A 84 -19.78 0.21 1.36
C LYS A 84 -20.61 -1.05 1.59
N SER A 85 -19.96 -2.20 1.72
CA SER A 85 -20.61 -3.42 2.18
C SER A 85 -20.82 -3.38 3.69
N GLN A 86 -22.01 -3.76 4.12
CA GLN A 86 -22.29 -3.93 5.55
C GLN A 86 -21.54 -5.12 6.17
N LEU A 87 -20.98 -5.99 5.33
CA LEU A 87 -20.23 -7.18 5.77
C LEU A 87 -18.75 -6.89 6.04
N VAL A 88 -18.25 -5.70 5.66
CA VAL A 88 -16.84 -5.33 5.78
C VAL A 88 -16.65 -4.20 6.78
N LYS A 89 -15.83 -4.43 7.79
CA LYS A 89 -15.41 -3.40 8.76
C LYS A 89 -14.06 -2.82 8.39
N PRO A 90 -13.97 -1.55 7.96
CA PRO A 90 -12.69 -0.90 7.71
C PRO A 90 -12.02 -0.55 9.04
N LEU A 91 -10.72 -0.86 9.15
CA LEU A 91 -9.88 -0.49 10.29
C LEU A 91 -8.89 0.62 9.92
N SER A 92 -8.72 0.88 8.62
CA SER A 92 -7.79 1.89 8.09
C SER A 92 -6.38 1.79 8.67
N ASP A 93 -5.70 2.92 8.81
CA ASP A 93 -4.39 3.06 9.48
C ASP A 93 -4.55 3.37 10.97
N ALA A 94 -5.51 2.75 11.67
CA ALA A 94 -5.80 3.08 13.05
C ALA A 94 -4.50 3.17 13.90
N ILE A 95 -4.28 4.32 14.53
CA ILE A 95 -3.05 4.63 15.31
C ILE A 95 -2.81 3.58 16.41
N LYS A 96 -3.86 2.98 16.95
CA LYS A 96 -3.75 1.87 17.91
C LYS A 96 -3.11 0.62 17.30
N LEU A 97 -3.44 0.30 16.04
CA LEU A 97 -2.80 -0.78 15.29
C LEU A 97 -1.33 -0.46 15.02
N GLN A 98 -0.99 0.77 14.63
CA GLN A 98 0.42 1.16 14.40
C GLN A 98 1.28 1.03 15.66
N LYS A 99 0.82 1.52 16.81
CA LYS A 99 1.58 1.46 18.06
C LYS A 99 1.71 0.05 18.63
N ASN A 100 0.73 -0.82 18.38
CA ASN A 100 0.70 -2.17 18.93
C ASN A 100 1.26 -3.22 17.96
N PHE A 101 1.31 -2.93 16.66
CA PHE A 101 1.79 -3.85 15.61
C PHE A 101 3.22 -4.34 15.82
N GLU A 102 4.06 -3.56 16.51
CA GLU A 102 5.43 -3.92 16.85
C GLU A 102 5.54 -4.71 18.17
N ARG A 103 4.52 -4.65 19.05
CA ARG A 103 4.61 -5.12 20.43
C ARG A 103 3.64 -6.26 20.79
N MET A 104 2.59 -6.47 19.99
CA MET A 104 1.58 -7.49 20.24
C MET A 104 1.70 -8.63 19.22
N THR A 105 1.38 -9.82 19.63
CA THR A 105 1.15 -10.93 18.70
C THR A 105 -0.08 -10.61 17.85
N PHE A 106 -0.13 -11.12 16.62
CA PHE A 106 -1.27 -10.89 15.74
C PHE A 106 -2.59 -11.35 16.36
N ASP A 107 -2.58 -12.44 17.14
CA ASP A 107 -3.74 -12.90 17.90
C ASP A 107 -4.22 -11.83 18.89
N GLN A 108 -3.30 -11.15 19.57
CA GLN A 108 -3.66 -10.06 20.49
C GLN A 108 -4.22 -8.82 19.79
N LEU A 109 -3.78 -8.53 18.54
CA LEU A 109 -4.28 -7.39 17.77
C LEU A 109 -5.70 -7.57 17.26
N PHE A 110 -6.10 -8.80 16.94
CA PHE A 110 -7.36 -9.10 16.25
C PHE A 110 -8.35 -9.90 17.12
N VAL A 111 -7.92 -10.57 18.20
CA VAL A 111 -8.79 -11.41 19.03
C VAL A 111 -9.73 -10.60 19.92
N LEU A 112 -9.34 -9.40 20.33
CA LEU A 112 -10.10 -8.64 21.31
C LEU A 112 -11.51 -8.24 20.84
N ASP A 113 -11.76 -8.18 19.53
CA ASP A 113 -13.03 -7.73 18.97
C ASP A 113 -13.63 -8.68 17.91
N GLU A 114 -12.95 -9.77 17.54
CA GLU A 114 -13.38 -10.65 16.43
C GLU A 114 -14.76 -11.26 16.69
N THR A 115 -14.98 -11.83 17.89
CA THR A 115 -16.27 -12.41 18.27
C THR A 115 -17.38 -11.37 18.24
N ARG A 116 -17.13 -10.19 18.73
CA ARG A 116 -18.06 -9.07 18.71
C ARG A 116 -18.39 -8.62 17.29
N LEU A 117 -17.39 -8.54 16.42
CA LEU A 117 -17.59 -8.15 15.02
C LEU A 117 -18.40 -9.21 14.26
N CYS A 118 -18.14 -10.51 14.49
CA CYS A 118 -18.96 -11.58 13.93
C CYS A 118 -20.43 -11.48 14.42
N GLN A 119 -20.64 -11.21 15.71
CA GLN A 119 -21.99 -11.02 16.26
C GLN A 119 -22.71 -9.79 15.67
N GLN A 120 -21.96 -8.78 15.24
CA GLN A 120 -22.48 -7.60 14.53
C GLN A 120 -22.76 -7.87 13.04
N GLY A 121 -22.51 -9.07 12.55
CA GLY A 121 -22.76 -9.46 11.17
C GLY A 121 -21.62 -9.15 10.19
N PHE A 122 -20.44 -8.77 10.68
CA PHE A 122 -19.28 -8.61 9.78
C PHE A 122 -18.71 -9.97 9.40
N HIS A 123 -18.25 -10.07 8.15
CA HIS A 123 -17.60 -11.26 7.59
C HIS A 123 -16.11 -10.99 7.29
N ALA A 124 -15.75 -9.74 7.11
CA ALA A 124 -14.38 -9.34 6.86
C ALA A 124 -14.00 -8.03 7.57
N ILE A 125 -12.71 -7.88 7.81
CA ILE A 125 -12.08 -6.62 8.21
C ILE A 125 -11.03 -6.24 7.19
N THR A 126 -10.80 -4.94 7.01
CA THR A 126 -9.74 -4.43 6.13
C THR A 126 -8.74 -3.57 6.90
N THR A 127 -7.49 -3.55 6.47
CA THR A 127 -6.49 -2.62 6.96
C THR A 127 -5.58 -2.15 5.83
N THR A 128 -5.23 -0.87 5.87
CA THR A 128 -4.31 -0.19 4.94
C THR A 128 -2.98 0.16 5.61
N ASN A 129 -2.72 -0.40 6.80
CA ASN A 129 -1.54 -0.09 7.60
C ASN A 129 -0.25 -0.30 6.80
N PRO A 130 0.60 0.75 6.64
CA PRO A 130 1.81 0.68 5.82
C PRO A 130 2.86 -0.28 6.36
N HIS A 131 2.87 -0.60 7.67
CA HIS A 131 3.80 -1.55 8.26
C HIS A 131 3.43 -3.01 7.99
N SER A 132 2.22 -3.29 7.52
CA SER A 132 1.75 -4.66 7.25
C SER A 132 2.62 -5.39 6.23
N ILE A 133 3.22 -4.67 5.26
CA ILE A 133 4.10 -5.30 4.26
C ILE A 133 5.29 -6.01 4.92
N PHE A 134 5.95 -5.36 5.88
CA PHE A 134 7.14 -5.92 6.55
C PHE A 134 6.82 -7.11 7.46
N LYS A 135 5.55 -7.30 7.78
CA LYS A 135 5.03 -8.39 8.61
C LYS A 135 4.20 -9.41 7.81
N ALA A 136 4.04 -9.20 6.51
CA ALA A 136 3.09 -9.96 5.69
C ALA A 136 3.34 -11.49 5.74
N MET A 137 4.60 -11.93 5.77
CA MET A 137 4.96 -13.35 5.91
C MET A 137 4.57 -13.93 7.27
N ASP A 138 4.79 -13.17 8.35
CA ASP A 138 4.39 -13.58 9.71
C ASP A 138 2.86 -13.56 9.85
N ILE A 139 2.18 -12.60 9.21
CA ILE A 139 0.73 -12.53 9.11
C ILE A 139 0.18 -13.78 8.43
N ALA A 140 0.73 -14.16 7.28
CA ALA A 140 0.30 -15.34 6.53
C ALA A 140 0.43 -16.63 7.36
N ARG A 141 1.50 -16.73 8.16
CA ARG A 141 1.78 -17.90 9.00
C ARG A 141 0.90 -17.96 10.25
N GLN A 142 0.57 -16.81 10.85
CA GLN A 142 -0.04 -16.76 12.18
C GLN A 142 -1.54 -16.48 12.16
N LEU A 143 -2.04 -15.72 11.17
CA LEU A 143 -3.44 -15.34 11.12
C LEU A 143 -4.27 -16.25 10.22
N PRO A 144 -5.23 -17.00 10.80
CA PRO A 144 -6.23 -17.68 9.99
C PRO A 144 -7.00 -16.68 9.11
N ASN A 145 -7.34 -17.10 7.90
CA ASN A 145 -8.12 -16.31 6.95
C ASN A 145 -7.49 -14.97 6.57
N ALA A 146 -6.14 -14.85 6.65
CA ALA A 146 -5.46 -13.70 6.10
C ALA A 146 -5.54 -13.71 4.57
N PHE A 147 -5.89 -12.56 4.00
CA PHE A 147 -5.95 -12.34 2.55
C PHE A 147 -5.23 -11.05 2.19
N PHE A 148 -4.44 -11.08 1.12
CA PHE A 148 -3.59 -9.97 0.73
C PHE A 148 -4.02 -9.40 -0.61
N ILE A 149 -4.34 -8.11 -0.64
CA ILE A 149 -4.63 -7.38 -1.89
C ILE A 149 -3.47 -6.43 -2.15
N PHE A 150 -2.76 -6.65 -3.25
CA PHE A 150 -1.72 -5.74 -3.73
C PHE A 150 -2.32 -4.78 -4.74
N ILE A 151 -2.09 -3.48 -4.57
CA ILE A 151 -2.51 -2.47 -5.57
C ILE A 151 -1.30 -2.08 -6.39
N ASN A 152 -1.40 -2.30 -7.70
CA ASN A 152 -0.44 -1.84 -8.69
C ASN A 152 -0.90 -0.50 -9.26
N ARG A 153 0.01 0.44 -9.38
CA ARG A 153 -0.18 1.74 -10.01
C ARG A 153 1.12 2.13 -10.71
N ASP A 154 1.01 2.93 -11.77
CA ASP A 154 2.19 3.46 -12.45
C ASP A 154 3.21 4.04 -11.44
N LYS A 155 4.45 3.57 -11.54
CA LYS A 155 5.50 3.89 -10.55
C LYS A 155 5.84 5.39 -10.49
N TYR A 156 5.76 6.10 -11.62
CA TYR A 156 6.02 7.54 -11.67
C TYR A 156 4.87 8.33 -11.08
N ASP A 157 3.63 7.86 -11.28
CA ASP A 157 2.46 8.44 -10.65
C ASP A 157 2.57 8.33 -9.13
N VAL A 158 2.91 7.15 -8.62
CA VAL A 158 3.11 6.93 -7.18
C VAL A 158 4.27 7.76 -6.66
N ALA A 159 5.42 7.72 -7.34
CA ALA A 159 6.62 8.43 -6.90
C ALA A 159 6.41 9.94 -6.86
N SER A 160 5.76 10.52 -7.88
CA SER A 160 5.48 11.95 -7.93
C SER A 160 4.53 12.38 -6.80
N GLU A 161 3.52 11.57 -6.50
CA GLU A 161 2.58 11.84 -5.41
C GLU A 161 3.25 11.74 -4.03
N ILE A 162 4.16 10.78 -3.84
CA ILE A 162 4.95 10.66 -2.61
C ILE A 162 5.86 11.87 -2.47
N PHE A 163 6.62 12.21 -3.52
CA PHE A 163 7.63 13.27 -3.50
C PHE A 163 7.05 14.66 -3.20
N ARG A 164 5.85 14.97 -3.70
CA ARG A 164 5.17 16.24 -3.48
C ARG A 164 4.37 16.33 -2.19
N SER A 165 4.17 15.19 -1.49
CA SER A 165 3.40 15.16 -0.25
C SER A 165 4.20 15.71 0.92
N ASP A 166 3.51 16.42 1.82
CA ASP A 166 4.11 16.84 3.08
C ASP A 166 4.00 15.70 4.10
N TRP A 167 5.14 15.09 4.37
CA TRP A 167 5.25 13.97 5.30
C TRP A 167 5.71 14.47 6.68
N ILE A 168 5.07 13.92 7.72
CA ILE A 168 5.51 14.03 9.09
C ILE A 168 6.60 12.97 9.34
N THR A 169 7.02 12.70 10.51
CA THR A 169 8.05 11.71 10.87
C THR A 169 7.70 10.29 10.41
N GLY A 170 8.70 9.50 10.06
CA GLY A 170 8.57 8.08 9.71
C GLY A 170 8.40 7.79 8.21
N HIS A 171 8.60 8.81 7.37
CA HIS A 171 8.49 8.68 5.92
C HIS A 171 9.73 9.28 5.23
N GLU A 172 10.91 9.07 5.81
CA GLU A 172 12.17 9.65 5.36
C GLU A 172 12.54 9.24 3.93
N PHE A 173 12.04 8.10 3.45
CA PHE A 173 12.17 7.67 2.05
C PHE A 173 11.54 8.66 1.06
N ALA A 174 10.52 9.42 1.49
CA ALA A 174 9.75 10.30 0.62
C ALA A 174 10.53 11.52 0.12
N TYR A 175 11.68 11.80 0.70
CA TYR A 175 12.47 12.98 0.38
C TYR A 175 13.51 12.75 -0.72
N ASP A 176 13.75 11.50 -1.11
CA ASP A 176 14.70 11.12 -2.15
C ASP A 176 14.03 10.20 -3.17
N PRO A 177 14.02 10.57 -4.47
CA PRO A 177 13.43 9.74 -5.52
C PRO A 177 13.99 8.31 -5.58
N ASN A 178 15.30 8.10 -5.33
CA ASN A 178 15.88 6.76 -5.32
C ASN A 178 15.23 5.88 -4.24
N ASN A 179 15.05 6.42 -3.03
CA ASN A 179 14.43 5.70 -1.93
C ASN A 179 12.93 5.45 -2.20
N ILE A 180 12.25 6.37 -2.90
CA ILE A 180 10.87 6.18 -3.31
C ILE A 180 10.77 5.02 -4.30
N PHE A 181 11.59 5.00 -5.37
CA PHE A 181 11.58 3.92 -6.36
C PHE A 181 11.95 2.58 -5.73
N ARG A 182 12.95 2.56 -4.84
CA ARG A 182 13.31 1.35 -4.10
C ARG A 182 12.14 0.81 -3.24
N LEU A 183 11.38 1.68 -2.60
CA LEU A 183 10.18 1.27 -1.87
C LEU A 183 9.12 0.69 -2.81
N ILE A 184 8.87 1.33 -3.95
CA ILE A 184 7.89 0.84 -4.95
C ILE A 184 8.30 -0.56 -5.44
N GLU A 185 9.57 -0.76 -5.75
CA GLU A 185 10.09 -2.05 -6.21
C GLU A 185 9.97 -3.14 -5.13
N LEU A 186 10.23 -2.79 -3.86
CA LEU A 186 10.02 -3.70 -2.74
C LEU A 186 8.57 -4.21 -2.67
N TYR A 187 7.59 -3.33 -2.84
CA TYR A 187 6.19 -3.73 -2.86
C TYR A 187 5.84 -4.58 -4.09
N LYS A 188 6.43 -4.27 -5.24
CA LYS A 188 6.26 -5.06 -6.45
C LYS A 188 6.81 -6.48 -6.27
N ASN A 189 8.04 -6.63 -5.79
CA ASN A 189 8.67 -7.92 -5.52
C ASN A 189 7.88 -8.73 -4.49
N ALA A 190 7.33 -8.06 -3.46
CA ALA A 190 6.46 -8.71 -2.50
C ALA A 190 5.16 -9.19 -3.14
N SER A 191 4.51 -8.35 -3.96
CA SER A 191 3.31 -8.72 -4.71
C SER A 191 3.55 -9.96 -5.57
N ASP A 192 4.60 -9.93 -6.40
CA ASP A 192 4.92 -11.03 -7.31
C ASP A 192 5.15 -12.34 -6.53
N THR A 193 5.92 -12.27 -5.42
CA THR A 193 6.19 -13.43 -4.57
C THR A 193 4.92 -13.98 -3.90
N PHE A 194 4.04 -13.10 -3.42
CA PHE A 194 2.81 -13.53 -2.76
C PHE A 194 1.82 -14.13 -3.75
N ILE A 195 1.66 -13.54 -4.94
CA ILE A 195 0.79 -14.08 -5.99
C ILE A 195 1.27 -15.46 -6.44
N GLU A 196 2.59 -15.63 -6.60
CA GLU A 196 3.17 -16.92 -6.96
C GLU A 196 2.97 -17.98 -5.87
N ARG A 197 3.23 -17.63 -4.60
CA ARG A 197 3.26 -18.60 -3.50
C ARG A 197 1.92 -18.77 -2.78
N LEU A 198 1.05 -17.79 -2.82
CA LEU A 198 -0.25 -17.76 -2.14
C LEU A 198 -1.40 -17.41 -3.10
N PRO A 199 -1.55 -18.09 -4.25
CA PRO A 199 -2.55 -17.73 -5.27
C PRO A 199 -3.99 -17.74 -4.74
N ASN A 200 -4.29 -18.54 -3.71
CA ASN A 200 -5.61 -18.62 -3.08
C ASN A 200 -5.81 -17.64 -1.90
N ASN A 201 -4.77 -16.90 -1.53
CA ASN A 201 -4.80 -15.98 -0.39
C ASN A 201 -4.28 -14.58 -0.77
N SER A 202 -4.01 -14.34 -2.04
CA SER A 202 -3.56 -13.05 -2.52
C SER A 202 -4.07 -12.73 -3.92
N ILE A 203 -4.23 -11.45 -4.21
CA ILE A 203 -4.61 -10.94 -5.52
C ILE A 203 -3.89 -9.61 -5.76
N SER A 204 -3.60 -9.34 -7.03
CA SER A 204 -3.10 -8.05 -7.47
C SER A 204 -4.14 -7.34 -8.33
N ILE A 205 -4.44 -6.09 -8.02
CA ILE A 205 -5.43 -5.26 -8.71
C ILE A 205 -4.76 -3.95 -9.11
N SER A 206 -5.02 -3.47 -10.32
CA SER A 206 -4.52 -2.17 -10.73
C SER A 206 -5.35 -1.03 -10.12
N PHE A 207 -4.70 0.10 -9.86
CA PHE A 207 -5.39 1.31 -9.41
C PHE A 207 -6.42 1.79 -10.45
N GLU A 208 -6.12 1.60 -11.71
CA GLU A 208 -6.98 1.92 -12.83
C GLU A 208 -8.26 1.08 -12.82
N GLU A 209 -8.19 -0.21 -12.50
CA GLU A 209 -9.39 -1.05 -12.33
C GLU A 209 -10.26 -0.56 -11.19
N ILE A 210 -9.67 -0.17 -10.05
CA ILE A 210 -10.41 0.39 -8.92
C ILE A 210 -11.18 1.66 -9.32
N LEU A 211 -10.57 2.49 -10.18
CA LEU A 211 -11.17 3.75 -10.61
C LEU A 211 -12.20 3.61 -11.74
N TYR A 212 -11.88 2.80 -12.74
CA TYR A 212 -12.67 2.75 -13.98
C TYR A 212 -13.62 1.56 -14.06
N GLN A 213 -13.28 0.47 -13.38
CA GLN A 213 -14.02 -0.79 -13.38
C GLN A 213 -14.23 -1.33 -11.96
N PRO A 214 -14.70 -0.50 -11.01
CA PRO A 214 -14.74 -0.86 -9.60
C PRO A 214 -15.62 -2.08 -9.31
N ASN A 215 -16.67 -2.31 -10.10
CA ASN A 215 -17.50 -3.50 -9.97
C ASN A 215 -16.74 -4.77 -10.37
N GLU A 216 -15.87 -4.69 -11.36
CA GLU A 216 -15.02 -5.80 -11.79
C GLU A 216 -13.93 -6.08 -10.75
N ALA A 217 -13.27 -5.03 -10.24
CA ALA A 217 -12.31 -5.17 -9.15
C ALA A 217 -12.94 -5.84 -7.92
N LEU A 218 -14.15 -5.44 -7.54
CA LEU A 218 -14.89 -6.07 -6.44
C LEU A 218 -15.23 -7.53 -6.73
N ARG A 219 -15.69 -7.84 -7.94
CA ARG A 219 -16.02 -9.22 -8.34
C ARG A 219 -14.80 -10.14 -8.22
N GLN A 220 -13.63 -9.70 -8.70
CA GLN A 220 -12.39 -10.46 -8.58
C GLN A 220 -12.03 -10.72 -7.11
N ILE A 221 -12.16 -9.73 -6.23
CA ILE A 221 -11.92 -9.90 -4.80
C ILE A 221 -12.92 -10.88 -4.19
N GLU A 222 -14.21 -10.73 -4.47
CA GLU A 222 -15.29 -11.61 -3.97
C GLU A 222 -15.06 -13.06 -4.34
N GLU A 223 -14.65 -13.33 -5.58
CA GLU A 223 -14.33 -14.67 -6.05
C GLU A 223 -13.15 -15.28 -5.30
N CYS A 224 -12.08 -14.50 -5.07
CA CYS A 224 -10.91 -14.98 -4.36
C CYS A 224 -11.16 -15.29 -2.88
N ILE A 225 -11.96 -14.48 -2.20
CA ILE A 225 -12.23 -14.66 -0.76
C ILE A 225 -13.50 -15.49 -0.49
N SER A 226 -14.26 -15.83 -1.52
CA SER A 226 -15.54 -16.54 -1.42
C SER A 226 -16.57 -15.84 -0.51
N ILE A 227 -16.54 -14.51 -0.46
CA ILE A 227 -17.49 -13.67 0.26
C ILE A 227 -18.13 -12.73 -0.76
N GLN A 228 -19.46 -12.77 -0.86
CA GLN A 228 -20.20 -11.79 -1.65
C GLN A 228 -20.51 -10.58 -0.78
N PHE A 229 -20.00 -9.43 -1.15
CA PHE A 229 -20.20 -8.20 -0.39
C PHE A 229 -21.62 -7.63 -0.52
N GLY A 230 -22.45 -8.17 -1.42
CA GLY A 230 -23.80 -7.71 -1.62
C GLY A 230 -23.91 -6.25 -2.10
N LEU A 231 -22.84 -5.72 -2.69
CA LEU A 231 -22.83 -4.34 -3.19
C LEU A 231 -23.71 -4.22 -4.42
N LYS A 232 -24.73 -3.34 -4.35
CA LYS A 232 -25.46 -2.92 -5.54
C LYS A 232 -24.44 -2.31 -6.53
N ARG A 233 -24.63 -2.56 -7.83
CA ARG A 233 -23.82 -1.93 -8.88
C ARG A 233 -23.61 -0.45 -8.57
N LEU A 234 -22.38 -0.10 -8.31
CA LEU A 234 -22.03 1.28 -8.01
C LEU A 234 -21.95 2.03 -9.33
N ASP A 235 -22.75 3.07 -9.47
CA ASP A 235 -22.68 3.96 -10.63
C ASP A 235 -21.53 4.96 -10.41
N PHE A 236 -20.39 4.66 -11.03
CA PHE A 236 -19.17 5.48 -10.93
C PHE A 236 -19.00 6.50 -12.06
N THR A 237 -20.02 6.73 -12.88
CA THR A 237 -19.95 7.63 -14.03
C THR A 237 -19.55 9.09 -13.68
N LYS A 238 -19.41 9.42 -12.40
CA LYS A 238 -19.10 10.78 -11.92
C LYS A 238 -17.71 10.95 -11.30
N SER A 239 -16.87 9.92 -11.17
CA SER A 239 -15.51 10.17 -10.71
C SER A 239 -14.68 10.75 -11.84
N LYS A 240 -14.49 12.07 -11.79
CA LYS A 240 -13.49 12.73 -12.65
C LYS A 240 -12.13 12.13 -12.31
N ILE A 241 -11.58 11.39 -13.28
CA ILE A 241 -10.23 10.91 -13.23
C ILE A 241 -9.30 12.10 -13.08
N PRO A 242 -8.39 12.11 -12.12
CA PRO A 242 -7.29 13.07 -12.18
C PRO A 242 -6.49 12.77 -13.45
N LEU A 243 -6.60 13.62 -14.43
CA LEU A 243 -5.66 13.62 -15.55
C LEU A 243 -4.25 13.54 -14.97
N ARG A 244 -3.39 12.67 -15.54
CA ARG A 244 -1.97 12.65 -15.21
C ARG A 244 -1.50 14.08 -15.09
N SER A 245 -1.15 14.50 -13.89
CA SER A 245 -0.84 15.90 -13.65
C SER A 245 0.40 16.24 -14.48
N VAL A 246 0.49 17.48 -14.95
CA VAL A 246 1.69 17.95 -15.66
C VAL A 246 2.92 17.78 -14.77
N PHE A 247 2.74 17.82 -13.44
CA PHE A 247 3.78 17.51 -12.47
C PHE A 247 4.32 16.09 -12.60
N GLN A 248 3.48 15.07 -12.85
CA GLN A 248 3.90 13.69 -13.07
C GLN A 248 4.76 13.55 -14.31
N LYS A 249 4.41 14.23 -15.39
CA LYS A 249 5.25 14.28 -16.62
C LYS A 249 6.61 14.91 -16.34
N HIS A 250 6.63 15.97 -15.55
CA HIS A 250 7.85 16.68 -15.16
C HIS A 250 8.74 15.82 -14.28
N PHE A 251 8.15 15.16 -13.31
CA PHE A 251 8.83 14.22 -12.43
C PHE A 251 9.44 13.06 -13.23
N HIS A 252 8.68 12.46 -14.15
CA HIS A 252 9.17 11.42 -15.06
C HIS A 252 10.34 11.90 -15.90
N ALA A 253 10.23 13.05 -16.58
CA ALA A 253 11.30 13.59 -17.42
C ALA A 253 12.59 13.80 -16.64
N LYS A 254 12.53 14.21 -15.37
CA LYS A 254 13.72 14.51 -14.55
C LYS A 254 14.34 13.27 -13.92
N PHE A 255 13.56 12.24 -13.61
CA PHE A 255 14.03 11.07 -12.85
C PHE A 255 13.97 9.74 -13.61
N SER A 256 13.63 9.73 -14.90
CA SER A 256 13.60 8.50 -15.72
C SER A 256 14.96 7.79 -15.80
N HIS A 257 16.07 8.53 -15.68
CA HIS A 257 17.43 7.96 -15.68
C HIS A 257 17.70 7.07 -14.46
N LEU A 258 16.95 7.19 -13.37
CA LEU A 258 17.12 6.35 -12.18
C LEU A 258 16.65 4.90 -12.39
N GLU A 259 15.95 4.60 -13.50
CA GLU A 259 15.56 3.24 -13.85
C GLU A 259 16.76 2.34 -14.21
N SER A 260 17.82 2.93 -14.77
CA SER A 260 19.01 2.18 -15.24
C SER A 260 19.92 1.69 -14.10
N PHE A 261 19.68 2.12 -12.86
CA PHE A 261 20.52 1.73 -11.71
C PHE A 261 20.16 0.38 -11.08
N ASN A 262 19.03 -0.23 -11.42
CA ASN A 262 18.61 -1.53 -10.84
C ASN A 262 19.44 -2.74 -11.34
N GLY A 263 20.37 -2.53 -12.29
CA GLY A 263 21.27 -3.59 -12.79
C GLY A 263 22.57 -3.77 -12.00
N LEU A 264 22.87 -2.93 -11.01
CA LEU A 264 24.16 -2.95 -10.30
C LEU A 264 24.14 -3.53 -8.89
N ILE A 265 22.97 -3.96 -8.38
CA ILE A 265 22.86 -4.52 -7.02
C ILE A 265 23.19 -6.03 -6.95
N ASP A 266 23.33 -6.70 -8.09
CA ASP A 266 23.69 -8.13 -8.12
C ASP A 266 25.21 -8.39 -8.13
N GLN A 267 26.07 -7.38 -7.93
CA GLN A 267 27.53 -7.52 -7.96
C GLN A 267 28.26 -7.06 -6.69
N VAL A 268 27.57 -7.02 -5.51
CA VAL A 268 28.30 -6.84 -4.23
C VAL A 268 27.84 -7.87 -3.20
#